data_4526385031ad9ec6c98597f2fd5ec78f
#
_entry.id   4526385031ad9ec6c98597f2fd5ec78f
#
_cell.length_a   1.000
_cell.length_b   1.000
_cell.length_c   1.000
_cell.angle_alpha   90.00
_cell.angle_beta   90.00
_cell.angle_gamma   90.00
#
_symmetry.space_group_name_H-M   'P 1'
#
loop_
_entity.id
_entity.type
_entity.pdbx_description
1 polymer ?
#
loop_
_entity_poly.entity_id
_entity_poly.type
_entity_poly.pdbx_seq_one_letter_code
_entity_poly.pdbx_strand_id
1 'polypeptide(L)'
;MVSGVETMIVDLAGVLIWTSAERFSAMRRFYVETLGLRPRSDRPSFVNFQIGAARLTVGVHQGVDGISRDPLRIMINLAVTDIHSAHERMTSVGVPCLRPPSQESWGGMVATYSDPDGNTVQLMTGTVS
;
A
#
# COMPACT_ATOMS: atom_id res chain seq x y z
N MET A 1 -9.81 -24.08 -13.49
CA MET A 1 -10.71 -23.23 -14.25
C MET A 1 -12.16 -23.66 -14.07
N VAL A 2 -13.02 -22.72 -13.89
CA VAL A 2 -14.43 -23.03 -13.66
C VAL A 2 -15.13 -23.27 -15.00
N SER A 3 -15.56 -24.48 -15.20
CA SER A 3 -16.24 -24.89 -16.42
C SER A 3 -17.67 -24.35 -16.44
N GLY A 4 -18.09 -23.75 -17.55
CA GLY A 4 -19.45 -23.28 -17.73
C GLY A 4 -19.81 -21.96 -17.07
N VAL A 5 -18.85 -21.33 -16.38
CA VAL A 5 -19.07 -20.03 -15.76
C VAL A 5 -17.96 -19.07 -16.19
N GLU A 6 -18.37 -18.00 -16.83
CA GLU A 6 -17.44 -16.95 -17.19
C GLU A 6 -17.51 -15.85 -16.15
N THR A 7 -16.35 -15.38 -15.69
CA THR A 7 -16.32 -14.22 -14.81
C THR A 7 -16.40 -12.95 -15.66
N MET A 8 -17.23 -12.02 -15.23
CA MET A 8 -17.29 -10.69 -15.84
C MET A 8 -16.18 -9.79 -15.33
N ILE A 9 -15.59 -10.16 -14.20
CA ILE A 9 -14.48 -9.42 -13.62
C ILE A 9 -13.20 -10.01 -14.18
N VAL A 10 -12.44 -9.19 -14.88
CA VAL A 10 -11.26 -9.65 -15.61
C VAL A 10 -9.95 -9.25 -14.95
N ASP A 11 -9.98 -8.25 -14.05
CA ASP A 11 -8.75 -7.76 -13.44
C ASP A 11 -9.09 -6.89 -12.22
N LEU A 12 -8.08 -6.64 -11.40
CA LEU A 12 -8.14 -5.61 -10.37
C LEU A 12 -7.57 -4.33 -10.99
N ALA A 13 -8.43 -3.35 -11.28
CA ALA A 13 -8.00 -2.12 -11.92
C ALA A 13 -7.10 -1.29 -11.00
N GLY A 14 -7.43 -1.23 -9.73
CA GLY A 14 -6.61 -0.48 -8.79
C GLY A 14 -7.24 -0.36 -7.42
N VAL A 15 -6.51 0.34 -6.56
CA VAL A 15 -6.93 0.65 -5.19
C VAL A 15 -6.89 2.15 -5.01
N LEU A 16 -7.94 2.70 -4.43
CA LEU A 16 -8.02 4.10 -4.05
C LEU A 16 -7.91 4.20 -2.53
N ILE A 17 -6.99 5.04 -2.08
CA ILE A 17 -6.88 5.39 -0.67
C ILE A 17 -7.28 6.85 -0.56
N TRP A 18 -8.40 7.11 0.09
CA TRP A 18 -8.87 8.47 0.30
C TRP A 18 -8.32 9.02 1.62
N THR A 19 -7.93 10.28 1.58
CA THR A 19 -7.45 11.01 2.76
C THR A 19 -8.09 12.40 2.79
N SER A 20 -7.92 13.11 3.88
CA SER A 20 -8.39 14.49 3.98
C SER A 20 -7.40 15.45 3.32
N ALA A 21 -7.87 16.66 3.00
CA ALA A 21 -7.00 17.68 2.43
C ALA A 21 -5.82 18.01 3.37
N GLU A 22 -6.07 18.01 4.67
CA GLU A 22 -5.05 18.32 5.67
C GLU A 22 -3.95 17.26 5.75
N ARG A 23 -4.30 16.00 5.47
CA ARG A 23 -3.37 14.88 5.61
C ARG A 23 -2.74 14.45 4.30
N PHE A 24 -3.19 15.00 3.18
CA PHE A 24 -2.72 14.57 1.87
C PHE A 24 -1.21 14.72 1.70
N SER A 25 -0.64 15.81 2.18
CA SER A 25 0.81 16.05 2.04
C SER A 25 1.63 14.95 2.73
N ALA A 26 1.24 14.55 3.94
CA ALA A 26 1.91 13.48 4.66
C ALA A 26 1.72 12.14 3.97
N MET A 27 0.52 11.86 3.48
CA MET A 27 0.23 10.63 2.75
C MET A 27 1.03 10.55 1.45
N ARG A 28 1.05 11.66 0.69
CA ARG A 28 1.85 11.72 -0.54
C ARG A 28 3.32 11.45 -0.25
N ARG A 29 3.86 12.11 0.78
CA ARG A 29 5.26 11.92 1.16
C ARG A 29 5.58 10.47 1.49
N PHE A 30 4.70 9.81 2.20
CA PHE A 30 4.89 8.41 2.55
C PHE A 30 5.00 7.52 1.31
N TYR A 31 4.04 7.62 0.40
CA TYR A 31 4.02 6.75 -0.77
C TYR A 31 5.10 7.11 -1.80
N VAL A 32 5.36 8.39 -1.99
CA VAL A 32 6.38 8.83 -2.95
C VAL A 32 7.79 8.71 -2.39
N GLU A 33 8.03 9.25 -1.20
CA GLU A 33 9.39 9.35 -0.68
C GLU A 33 9.78 8.16 0.19
N THR A 34 8.92 7.74 1.10
CA THR A 34 9.25 6.63 2.00
C THR A 34 9.18 5.29 1.29
N LEU A 35 8.09 5.00 0.60
CA LEU A 35 7.99 3.76 -0.18
C LEU A 35 8.74 3.83 -1.51
N GLY A 36 9.06 5.02 -1.98
CA GLY A 36 9.81 5.19 -3.22
C GLY A 36 9.02 4.92 -4.48
N LEU A 37 7.69 5.05 -4.43
CA LEU A 37 6.86 4.84 -5.61
C LEU A 37 6.96 6.03 -6.56
N ARG A 38 7.09 5.75 -7.84
CA ARG A 38 7.20 6.80 -8.86
C ARG A 38 5.80 7.20 -9.33
N PRO A 39 5.42 8.48 -9.17
CA PRO A 39 4.11 8.92 -9.61
C PRO A 39 3.94 8.80 -11.14
N ARG A 40 2.79 8.30 -11.54
CA ARG A 40 2.34 8.36 -12.92
C ARG A 40 1.63 9.67 -13.19
N SER A 41 0.78 10.09 -12.24
CA SER A 41 0.15 11.41 -12.22
C SER A 41 0.31 11.99 -10.83
N ASP A 42 0.63 13.28 -10.76
CA ASP A 42 0.89 13.96 -9.50
C ASP A 42 0.19 15.32 -9.56
N ARG A 43 -0.94 15.43 -8.89
CA ARG A 43 -1.81 16.61 -8.90
C ARG A 43 -1.97 17.15 -7.48
N PRO A 44 -2.47 18.37 -7.33
CA PRO A 44 -2.68 18.95 -5.99
C PRO A 44 -3.61 18.12 -5.09
N SER A 45 -4.54 17.36 -5.68
CA SER A 45 -5.53 16.61 -4.91
C SER A 45 -5.40 15.10 -5.04
N PHE A 46 -4.43 14.61 -5.83
CA PHE A 46 -4.19 13.17 -5.88
C PHE A 46 -2.83 12.86 -6.49
N VAL A 47 -2.33 11.69 -6.14
CA VAL A 47 -1.13 11.11 -6.75
C VAL A 47 -1.44 9.65 -7.05
N ASN A 48 -1.04 9.17 -8.22
CA ASN A 48 -1.22 7.76 -8.49
C ASN A 48 0.03 7.11 -9.05
N PHE A 49 0.05 5.79 -8.94
CA PHE A 49 1.21 4.98 -9.26
C PHE A 49 0.75 3.78 -10.06
N GLN A 50 1.50 3.41 -11.08
CA GLN A 50 1.30 2.15 -11.78
C GLN A 50 2.19 1.11 -11.11
N ILE A 51 1.59 0.06 -10.55
CA ILE A 51 2.31 -1.01 -9.89
C ILE A 51 1.91 -2.31 -10.56
N GLY A 52 2.81 -2.88 -11.38
CA GLY A 52 2.43 -4.00 -12.22
C GLY A 52 1.24 -3.64 -13.11
N ALA A 53 0.20 -4.45 -13.09
CA ALA A 53 -1.02 -4.21 -13.87
C ALA A 53 -2.06 -3.36 -13.14
N ALA A 54 -1.83 -3.05 -11.87
CA ALA A 54 -2.79 -2.30 -11.05
C ALA A 54 -2.33 -0.87 -10.80
N ARG A 55 -3.28 -0.02 -10.44
CA ARG A 55 -2.99 1.35 -10.01
C ARG A 55 -3.28 1.51 -8.54
N LEU A 56 -2.40 2.23 -7.88
CA LEU A 56 -2.62 2.70 -6.51
C LEU A 56 -2.77 4.21 -6.57
N THR A 57 -3.85 4.73 -6.02
CA THR A 57 -4.12 6.16 -6.01
C THR A 57 -4.35 6.63 -4.58
N VAL A 58 -3.70 7.72 -4.22
CA VAL A 58 -3.95 8.42 -2.96
C VAL A 58 -4.55 9.76 -3.31
N GLY A 59 -5.72 10.06 -2.81
CA GLY A 59 -6.44 11.27 -3.19
C GLY A 59 -7.23 11.88 -2.06
N VAL A 60 -7.62 13.13 -2.25
CA VAL A 60 -8.40 13.88 -1.28
C VAL A 60 -9.88 13.65 -1.54
N HIS A 61 -10.60 13.31 -0.49
CA HIS A 61 -12.05 13.19 -0.54
C HIS A 61 -12.64 13.96 0.65
N GLN A 62 -13.56 14.88 0.37
CA GLN A 62 -14.10 15.75 1.40
C GLN A 62 -14.90 15.00 2.47
N GLY A 63 -15.34 13.79 2.18
CA GLY A 63 -16.05 12.94 3.14
C GLY A 63 -15.14 12.17 4.07
N VAL A 64 -13.82 12.30 3.93
CA VAL A 64 -12.85 11.57 4.76
C VAL A 64 -12.20 12.52 5.74
N ASP A 65 -12.13 12.12 7.00
CA ASP A 65 -11.55 12.90 8.06
C ASP A 65 -10.77 12.00 9.03
N GLY A 66 -9.61 12.48 9.44
CA GLY A 66 -8.78 11.80 10.43
C GLY A 66 -8.14 10.53 9.93
N ILE A 67 -7.81 9.65 10.88
CA ILE A 67 -7.13 8.39 10.62
C ILE A 67 -8.12 7.25 10.38
N SER A 68 -7.61 6.15 9.84
CA SER A 68 -8.41 4.94 9.65
C SER A 68 -8.93 4.41 10.98
N ARG A 69 -10.22 4.08 11.03
CA ARG A 69 -10.88 3.60 12.24
C ARG A 69 -10.78 2.09 12.41
N ASP A 70 -10.50 1.37 11.33
CA ASP A 70 -10.41 -0.09 11.35
C ASP A 70 -9.29 -0.52 10.40
N PRO A 71 -8.04 -0.23 10.78
CA PRO A 71 -6.91 -0.32 9.83
C PRO A 71 -6.54 -1.74 9.40
N LEU A 72 -6.97 -2.75 10.15
CA LEU A 72 -6.66 -4.14 9.77
C LEU A 72 -7.68 -4.75 8.82
N ARG A 73 -8.79 -4.04 8.58
CA ARG A 73 -9.85 -4.57 7.73
C ARG A 73 -9.41 -4.74 6.28
N ILE A 74 -8.62 -3.80 5.77
CA ILE A 74 -8.08 -3.85 4.42
C ILE A 74 -6.61 -3.52 4.50
N MET A 75 -5.77 -4.37 3.92
CA MET A 75 -4.33 -4.19 3.91
C MET A 75 -3.84 -4.07 2.47
N ILE A 76 -2.87 -3.19 2.26
CA ILE A 76 -2.24 -3.03 0.97
C ILE A 76 -0.97 -3.87 0.96
N ASN A 77 -0.94 -4.87 0.10
CA ASN A 77 0.21 -5.79 -0.01
C ASN A 77 1.07 -5.38 -1.20
N LEU A 78 2.31 -5.05 -0.93
CA LEU A 78 3.28 -4.64 -1.95
C LEU A 78 4.42 -5.65 -1.98
N ALA A 79 4.71 -6.18 -3.16
CA ALA A 79 5.83 -7.10 -3.34
C ALA A 79 7.13 -6.30 -3.38
N VAL A 80 8.13 -6.78 -2.66
CA VAL A 80 9.47 -6.18 -2.65
C VAL A 80 10.50 -7.26 -2.96
N THR A 81 11.65 -6.85 -3.48
CA THR A 81 12.73 -7.78 -3.78
C THR A 81 13.61 -8.05 -2.55
N ASP A 82 13.78 -7.04 -1.70
CA ASP A 82 14.63 -7.15 -0.51
C ASP A 82 13.90 -6.53 0.68
N ILE A 83 13.25 -7.40 1.46
CA ILE A 83 12.42 -6.95 2.57
C ILE A 83 13.26 -6.38 3.72
N HIS A 84 14.49 -6.87 3.89
CA HIS A 84 15.34 -6.38 4.97
C HIS A 84 15.82 -4.95 4.70
N SER A 85 16.20 -4.64 3.47
CA SER A 85 16.55 -3.28 3.08
C SER A 85 15.34 -2.35 3.18
N ALA A 86 14.18 -2.83 2.78
CA ALA A 86 12.94 -2.06 2.90
C ALA A 86 12.62 -1.77 4.37
N HIS A 87 12.78 -2.78 5.22
CA HIS A 87 12.55 -2.63 6.66
C HIS A 87 13.49 -1.59 7.27
N GLU A 88 14.78 -1.65 6.93
CA GLU A 88 15.74 -0.66 7.42
C GLU A 88 15.35 0.76 7.01
N ARG A 89 14.92 0.92 5.77
CA ARG A 89 14.48 2.23 5.28
C ARG A 89 13.26 2.73 6.05
N MET A 90 12.27 1.87 6.26
CA MET A 90 11.07 2.23 6.99
C MET A 90 11.38 2.64 8.43
N THR A 91 12.21 1.86 9.11
CA THR A 91 12.56 2.15 10.50
C THR A 91 13.41 3.38 10.63
N SER A 92 14.29 3.65 9.67
CA SER A 92 15.19 4.80 9.72
C SER A 92 14.43 6.13 9.65
N VAL A 93 13.26 6.15 9.06
CA VAL A 93 12.42 7.37 8.97
C VAL A 93 11.23 7.33 9.93
N GLY A 94 11.21 6.37 10.85
CA GLY A 94 10.24 6.35 11.93
C GLY A 94 8.86 5.82 11.57
N VAL A 95 8.74 5.02 10.51
CA VAL A 95 7.45 4.42 10.17
C VAL A 95 7.05 3.42 11.25
N PRO A 96 5.82 3.50 11.77
CA PRO A 96 5.37 2.51 12.75
C PRO A 96 5.37 1.11 12.15
N CYS A 97 6.03 0.19 12.83
CA CYS A 97 6.13 -1.21 12.41
C CYS A 97 5.25 -2.05 13.31
N LEU A 98 4.23 -2.69 12.72
CA LEU A 98 3.33 -3.56 13.46
C LEU A 98 3.91 -4.97 13.59
N ARG A 99 4.66 -5.40 12.59
CA ARG A 99 5.30 -6.69 12.57
C ARG A 99 6.58 -6.60 11.73
N PRO A 100 7.75 -6.91 12.32
CA PRO A 100 8.99 -6.91 11.54
C PRO A 100 9.02 -8.09 10.56
N PRO A 101 9.98 -8.11 9.61
CA PRO A 101 10.08 -9.21 8.66
C PRO A 101 10.05 -10.56 9.34
N SER A 102 9.12 -11.39 8.94
CA SER A 102 8.91 -12.73 9.51
C SER A 102 8.62 -13.72 8.41
N GLN A 103 9.16 -14.92 8.56
CA GLN A 103 8.92 -15.98 7.60
C GLN A 103 7.52 -16.55 7.77
N GLU A 104 6.82 -16.73 6.66
CA GLU A 104 5.50 -17.33 6.65
C GLU A 104 5.58 -18.80 6.27
N SER A 105 4.53 -19.54 6.61
CA SER A 105 4.47 -20.99 6.34
C SER A 105 4.53 -21.32 4.85
N TRP A 106 4.07 -20.41 4.00
CA TRP A 106 4.09 -20.60 2.55
C TRP A 106 5.45 -20.28 1.91
N GLY A 107 6.47 -19.92 2.71
CA GLY A 107 7.85 -19.76 2.25
C GLY A 107 8.33 -18.33 2.05
N GLY A 108 7.45 -17.37 1.94
CA GLY A 108 7.82 -15.96 1.80
C GLY A 108 7.94 -15.26 3.13
N MET A 109 8.36 -13.99 3.08
CA MET A 109 8.46 -13.15 4.26
C MET A 109 7.48 -11.98 4.15
N VAL A 110 6.97 -11.54 5.29
CA VAL A 110 6.02 -10.44 5.39
C VAL A 110 6.46 -9.49 6.50
N ALA A 111 6.32 -8.19 6.25
CA ALA A 111 6.49 -7.16 7.27
C ALA A 111 5.32 -6.18 7.16
N THR A 112 4.85 -5.66 8.28
CA THR A 112 3.62 -4.88 8.34
C THR A 112 3.86 -3.52 8.97
N TYR A 113 3.34 -2.48 8.34
CA TYR A 113 3.56 -1.09 8.73
C TYR A 113 2.26 -0.30 8.65
N SER A 114 2.28 0.89 9.26
CA SER A 114 1.19 1.86 9.13
C SER A 114 1.61 3.04 8.27
N ASP A 115 0.75 3.47 7.37
CA ASP A 115 0.95 4.75 6.69
C ASP A 115 0.54 5.91 7.61
N PRO A 116 0.71 7.18 7.20
CA PRO A 116 0.39 8.31 8.09
C PRO A 116 -1.07 8.39 8.56
N ASP A 117 -2.00 7.83 7.79
CA ASP A 117 -3.42 7.78 8.19
C ASP A 117 -3.76 6.52 8.98
N GLY A 118 -2.76 5.69 9.28
CA GLY A 118 -2.97 4.45 10.02
C GLY A 118 -3.45 3.28 9.16
N ASN A 119 -3.49 3.43 7.83
CA ASN A 119 -3.80 2.30 6.97
C ASN A 119 -2.68 1.27 7.03
N THR A 120 -3.02 0.01 6.90
CA THR A 120 -2.05 -1.06 7.01
C THR A 120 -1.42 -1.37 5.66
N VAL A 121 -0.10 -1.33 5.61
CA VAL A 121 0.69 -1.66 4.42
C VAL A 121 1.59 -2.83 4.77
N GLN A 122 1.53 -3.89 3.96
CA GLN A 122 2.43 -5.04 4.10
C GLN A 122 3.41 -5.07 2.95
N LEU A 123 4.66 -5.36 3.28
CA LEU A 123 5.68 -5.68 2.28
C LEU A 123 5.90 -7.17 2.30
N MET A 124 6.06 -7.79 1.15
CA MET A 124 6.18 -9.23 1.07
C MET A 124 7.15 -9.67 -0.03
N THR A 125 7.84 -10.78 0.23
CA THR A 125 8.72 -11.43 -0.74
C THR A 125 8.22 -12.84 -0.98
N GLY A 126 8.73 -13.48 -2.04
CA GLY A 126 8.39 -14.86 -2.33
C GLY A 126 6.90 -15.05 -2.54
N THR A 127 6.26 -14.08 -3.19
CA THR A 127 4.82 -14.15 -3.43
C THR A 127 4.46 -15.36 -4.26
N VAL A 128 3.37 -16.01 -3.88
CA VAL A 128 2.84 -17.14 -4.62
C VAL A 128 1.93 -16.62 -5.71
N SER A 129 2.19 -17.05 -6.91
CA SER A 129 1.36 -16.68 -8.05
C SER A 129 0.06 -17.47 -8.09
#